data_8e1c8080f898657718179ab0e114b9ee
#
_entry.id   8e1c8080f898657718179ab0e114b9ee
#
_cell.length_a   1.000
_cell.length_b   1.000
_cell.length_c   1.000
_cell.angle_alpha   90.00
_cell.angle_beta   90.00
_cell.angle_gamma   90.00
#
_symmetry.space_group_name_H-M   'P 1'
#
loop_
_entity.id
_entity.type
_entity.pdbx_description
1 polymer ?
#
loop_
_entity_poly.entity_id
_entity_poly.type
_entity_poly.pdbx_seq_one_letter_code
_entity_poly.pdbx_strand_id
1 'polypeptide(L)'
;MPRTPTRSPARPDPSALPDPLSLPWRPPSSSANDPRSEPGWAAGLPEASDADRRLIEAEIGREVRGSVAVAARCRYGLPAVVRTAPLLPDGTPFPTLYWLACPAARVAVGRLEAAGWNATLSERVAAEPGLAAAHAAAHVSYLAQRDALAHLPGDPGVGGLPGRVKCLHALYAHQAATGADPVGRIVSQAVDPVDCPGPCVDPGA
;
A
#
# COMPACT_ATOMS: atom_id res chain seq x y z
N MET A 1 44.32 11.05 9.90
CA MET A 1 43.80 10.73 8.55
C MET A 1 42.44 11.43 8.38
N PRO A 2 42.25 12.31 7.39
CA PRO A 2 40.97 13.01 7.19
C PRO A 2 39.93 12.01 6.65
N ARG A 3 38.74 12.01 7.24
CA ARG A 3 37.59 11.21 6.79
C ARG A 3 37.05 11.82 5.49
N THR A 4 37.03 11.03 4.45
CA THR A 4 36.36 11.40 3.17
C THR A 4 34.86 11.60 3.40
N PRO A 5 34.23 12.70 2.97
CA PRO A 5 32.80 12.88 3.10
C PRO A 5 32.10 11.84 2.21
N THR A 6 31.27 11.00 2.81
CA THR A 6 30.35 10.12 2.09
C THR A 6 29.36 10.99 1.31
N ARG A 7 29.46 10.96 0.00
CA ARG A 7 28.54 11.61 -0.93
C ARG A 7 27.13 11.01 -0.73
N SER A 8 26.17 11.82 -0.28
CA SER A 8 24.76 11.42 -0.29
C SER A 8 24.36 10.94 -1.70
N PRO A 9 23.60 9.85 -1.84
CA PRO A 9 23.13 9.41 -3.15
C PRO A 9 22.34 10.55 -3.80
N ALA A 10 22.67 10.82 -5.06
CA ALA A 10 21.97 11.82 -5.86
C ALA A 10 20.48 11.49 -5.90
N ARG A 11 19.62 12.49 -5.71
CA ARG A 11 18.17 12.33 -5.94
C ARG A 11 17.99 11.80 -7.36
N PRO A 12 17.25 10.70 -7.57
CA PRO A 12 16.94 10.28 -8.92
C PRO A 12 16.21 11.42 -9.64
N ASP A 13 16.58 11.62 -10.89
CA ASP A 13 15.97 12.59 -11.78
C ASP A 13 14.46 12.28 -11.88
N PRO A 14 13.55 13.22 -11.56
CA PRO A 14 12.12 13.03 -11.74
C PRO A 14 11.73 12.73 -13.20
N SER A 15 12.57 13.11 -14.18
CA SER A 15 12.41 12.74 -15.59
C SER A 15 12.67 11.26 -15.87
N ALA A 16 13.21 10.49 -14.92
CA ALA A 16 13.43 9.05 -15.03
C ALA A 16 12.22 8.20 -14.60
N LEU A 17 11.14 8.82 -14.12
CA LEU A 17 9.91 8.09 -13.78
C LEU A 17 9.17 7.70 -15.07
N PRO A 18 8.63 6.47 -15.16
CA PRO A 18 7.82 6.09 -16.31
C PRO A 18 6.56 6.96 -16.41
N ASP A 19 6.06 7.14 -17.63
CA ASP A 19 4.77 7.80 -17.83
C ASP A 19 3.64 6.87 -17.34
N PRO A 20 2.80 7.31 -16.40
CA PRO A 20 1.69 6.52 -15.88
C PRO A 20 0.65 6.13 -16.97
N LEU A 21 0.59 6.87 -18.06
CA LEU A 21 -0.30 6.56 -19.19
C LEU A 21 0.26 5.43 -20.08
N SER A 22 1.59 5.24 -20.11
CA SER A 22 2.25 4.20 -20.90
C SER A 22 2.22 2.82 -20.21
N LEU A 23 2.00 2.76 -18.90
CA LEU A 23 2.00 1.51 -18.15
C LEU A 23 0.71 0.73 -18.43
N PRO A 24 0.81 -0.53 -18.93
CA PRO A 24 -0.38 -1.28 -19.29
C PRO A 24 -1.19 -1.65 -18.05
N TRP A 25 -2.49 -1.35 -18.08
CA TRP A 25 -3.43 -2.03 -17.23
C TRP A 25 -4.12 -3.13 -18.03
N ARG A 26 -4.13 -4.34 -17.48
CA ARG A 26 -4.89 -5.46 -18.02
C ARG A 26 -5.79 -5.99 -16.91
N PRO A 27 -7.06 -6.30 -17.20
CA PRO A 27 -7.89 -7.00 -16.24
C PRO A 27 -7.15 -8.28 -15.78
N PRO A 28 -7.20 -8.61 -14.51
CA PRO A 28 -6.58 -9.84 -14.01
C PRO A 28 -7.15 -11.04 -14.76
N SER A 29 -6.28 -11.90 -15.28
CA SER A 29 -6.64 -13.05 -16.10
C SER A 29 -7.46 -14.11 -15.35
N SER A 30 -7.64 -14.02 -14.04
CA SER A 30 -8.49 -14.91 -13.21
C SER A 30 -8.47 -14.57 -11.71
N SER A 31 -8.22 -13.33 -11.30
CA SER A 31 -8.19 -12.98 -9.87
C SER A 31 -9.58 -12.97 -9.20
N ALA A 32 -10.64 -13.33 -9.93
CA ALA A 32 -11.96 -13.52 -9.35
C ALA A 32 -11.99 -14.57 -8.22
N ASN A 33 -10.94 -15.38 -8.07
CA ASN A 33 -10.81 -16.44 -7.06
C ASN A 33 -9.54 -16.33 -6.21
N ASP A 34 -8.86 -15.18 -6.15
CA ASP A 34 -7.77 -15.02 -5.19
C ASP A 34 -8.37 -14.91 -3.78
N PRO A 35 -8.09 -15.86 -2.87
CA PRO A 35 -8.67 -15.85 -1.51
C PRO A 35 -8.35 -14.58 -0.74
N ARG A 36 -7.29 -13.86 -1.13
CA ARG A 36 -6.93 -12.56 -0.54
C ARG A 36 -7.89 -11.43 -0.90
N SER A 37 -8.74 -11.62 -1.89
CA SER A 37 -9.80 -10.67 -2.27
C SER A 37 -11.10 -10.90 -1.49
N GLU A 38 -11.23 -12.04 -0.78
CA GLU A 38 -12.42 -12.38 -0.03
C GLU A 38 -12.60 -11.48 1.20
N PRO A 39 -13.86 -11.14 1.57
CA PRO A 39 -14.13 -10.27 2.72
C PRO A 39 -13.49 -10.76 4.03
N GLY A 40 -13.49 -12.07 4.27
CA GLY A 40 -12.94 -12.66 5.48
C GLY A 40 -11.42 -12.73 5.55
N TRP A 41 -10.69 -12.49 4.45
CA TRP A 41 -9.25 -12.70 4.44
C TRP A 41 -8.51 -11.78 5.42
N ALA A 42 -8.82 -10.50 5.41
CA ALA A 42 -8.19 -9.53 6.31
C ALA A 42 -8.46 -9.83 7.79
N ALA A 43 -9.67 -10.28 8.10
CA ALA A 43 -10.07 -10.68 9.45
C ALA A 43 -9.42 -11.99 9.89
N GLY A 44 -9.12 -12.90 8.96
CA GLY A 44 -8.45 -14.19 9.22
C GLY A 44 -6.93 -14.09 9.39
N LEU A 45 -6.31 -12.93 9.14
CA LEU A 45 -4.87 -12.76 9.36
C LEU A 45 -4.55 -12.82 10.87
N PRO A 46 -3.53 -13.63 11.26
CA PRO A 46 -3.11 -13.69 12.66
C PRO A 46 -2.55 -12.33 13.11
N GLU A 47 -2.75 -12.01 14.39
CA GLU A 47 -2.11 -10.86 15.00
C GLU A 47 -0.59 -10.92 14.82
N ALA A 48 0.02 -9.74 14.60
CA ALA A 48 1.46 -9.64 14.50
C ALA A 48 2.13 -10.11 15.80
N SER A 49 3.15 -10.95 15.67
CA SER A 49 4.00 -11.33 16.80
C SER A 49 4.67 -10.10 17.41
N ASP A 50 5.15 -10.22 18.65
CA ASP A 50 5.93 -9.15 19.29
C ASP A 50 7.17 -8.77 18.47
N ALA A 51 7.79 -9.75 17.79
CA ALA A 51 8.92 -9.50 16.91
C ALA A 51 8.47 -8.68 15.68
N ASP A 52 7.39 -9.07 15.01
CA ASP A 52 6.86 -8.31 13.87
C ASP A 52 6.40 -6.90 14.30
N ARG A 53 5.78 -6.77 15.48
CA ARG A 53 5.37 -5.47 16.00
C ARG A 53 6.57 -4.53 16.18
N ARG A 54 7.65 -5.01 16.79
CA ARG A 54 8.89 -4.21 16.93
C ARG A 54 9.46 -3.80 15.57
N LEU A 55 9.49 -4.71 14.59
CA LEU A 55 9.94 -4.40 13.23
C LEU A 55 9.05 -3.34 12.57
N ILE A 56 7.73 -3.47 12.68
CA ILE A 56 6.77 -2.47 12.16
C ILE A 56 7.03 -1.11 12.79
N GLU A 57 7.15 -1.05 14.13
CA GLU A 57 7.40 0.20 14.86
C GLU A 57 8.73 0.85 14.46
N ALA A 58 9.77 0.05 14.27
CA ALA A 58 11.07 0.53 13.77
C ALA A 58 10.96 1.10 12.33
N GLU A 59 10.21 0.44 11.43
CA GLU A 59 10.01 0.90 10.05
C GLU A 59 9.17 2.18 9.95
N ILE A 60 8.11 2.29 10.78
CA ILE A 60 7.25 3.48 10.76
C ILE A 60 7.74 4.62 11.66
N GLY A 61 8.73 4.36 12.54
CA GLY A 61 9.35 5.34 13.44
C GLY A 61 8.46 5.77 14.61
N ARG A 62 7.48 4.96 15.01
CA ARG A 62 6.58 5.23 16.14
C ARG A 62 5.88 3.95 16.61
N GLU A 63 5.34 4.00 17.81
CA GLU A 63 4.48 2.94 18.36
C GLU A 63 3.26 2.66 17.47
N VAL A 64 2.92 1.37 17.36
CA VAL A 64 1.68 0.92 16.73
C VAL A 64 0.53 1.00 17.73
N ARG A 65 -0.51 1.72 17.36
CA ARG A 65 -1.73 1.88 18.17
C ARG A 65 -2.78 0.85 17.73
N GLY A 66 -3.10 -0.08 18.60
CA GLY A 66 -4.12 -1.11 18.34
C GLY A 66 -3.61 -2.38 17.69
N SER A 67 -4.56 -3.17 17.19
CA SER A 67 -4.31 -4.47 16.57
C SER A 67 -3.76 -4.32 15.16
N VAL A 68 -2.73 -5.09 14.84
CA VAL A 68 -2.13 -5.17 13.50
C VAL A 68 -1.80 -6.61 13.13
N ALA A 69 -1.82 -6.91 11.84
CA ALA A 69 -1.35 -8.17 11.28
C ALA A 69 -0.46 -7.91 10.06
N VAL A 70 0.49 -8.79 9.77
CA VAL A 70 1.32 -8.66 8.58
C VAL A 70 0.54 -9.15 7.36
N ALA A 71 0.22 -8.23 6.43
CA ALA A 71 -0.51 -8.54 5.20
C ALA A 71 0.42 -8.87 4.03
N ALA A 72 1.61 -8.28 3.99
CA ALA A 72 2.64 -8.61 3.01
C ALA A 72 4.03 -8.38 3.59
N ARG A 73 5.01 -9.17 3.13
CA ARG A 73 6.42 -9.04 3.48
C ARG A 73 7.24 -8.63 2.26
N CYS A 74 8.31 -7.90 2.50
CA CYS A 74 9.30 -7.59 1.46
C CYS A 74 10.24 -8.80 1.21
N ARG A 75 11.14 -8.67 0.23
CA ARG A 75 12.14 -9.70 -0.12
C ARG A 75 13.09 -10.08 1.01
N TYR A 76 13.20 -9.24 2.04
CA TYR A 76 14.03 -9.52 3.24
C TYR A 76 13.21 -10.11 4.40
N GLY A 77 11.95 -10.47 4.16
CA GLY A 77 11.06 -11.04 5.17
C GLY A 77 10.46 -10.02 6.14
N LEU A 78 10.79 -8.71 6.00
CA LEU A 78 10.27 -7.66 6.86
C LEU A 78 8.81 -7.31 6.52
N PRO A 79 8.00 -6.87 7.49
CA PRO A 79 6.62 -6.43 7.27
C PRO A 79 6.58 -5.24 6.30
N ALA A 80 6.12 -5.44 5.06
CA ALA A 80 6.02 -4.37 4.07
C ALA A 80 4.66 -3.67 4.09
N VAL A 81 3.59 -4.46 4.28
CA VAL A 81 2.23 -3.96 4.44
C VAL A 81 1.60 -4.62 5.66
N VAL A 82 0.95 -3.81 6.47
CA VAL A 82 0.24 -4.29 7.66
C VAL A 82 -1.26 -4.04 7.53
N ARG A 83 -2.07 -5.01 7.95
CA ARG A 83 -3.50 -4.82 8.20
C ARG A 83 -3.64 -4.12 9.55
N THR A 84 -4.41 -3.07 9.62
CA THR A 84 -4.72 -2.32 10.84
C THR A 84 -6.17 -2.54 11.25
N ALA A 85 -6.47 -2.40 12.53
CA ALA A 85 -7.86 -2.39 12.99
C ALA A 85 -8.56 -1.11 12.53
N PRO A 86 -9.83 -1.18 12.07
CA PRO A 86 -10.60 0.01 11.67
C PRO A 86 -10.94 0.95 12.84
N LEU A 87 -10.91 0.44 14.07
CA LEU A 87 -11.08 1.19 15.29
C LEU A 87 -9.82 1.05 16.17
N LEU A 88 -9.32 2.16 16.67
CA LEU A 88 -8.28 2.18 17.69
C LEU A 88 -8.85 1.78 19.06
N PRO A 89 -8.01 1.40 20.06
CA PRO A 89 -8.48 1.00 21.39
C PRO A 89 -9.35 2.04 22.10
N ASP A 90 -9.18 3.31 21.78
CA ASP A 90 -9.97 4.44 22.30
C ASP A 90 -11.27 4.70 21.52
N GLY A 91 -11.61 3.84 20.54
CA GLY A 91 -12.77 3.99 19.67
C GLY A 91 -12.58 4.96 18.49
N THR A 92 -11.40 5.57 18.37
CA THR A 92 -11.11 6.48 17.25
C THR A 92 -11.14 5.72 15.91
N PRO A 93 -11.90 6.19 14.89
CA PRO A 93 -11.91 5.57 13.58
C PRO A 93 -10.55 5.66 12.90
N PHE A 94 -10.09 4.53 12.32
CA PHE A 94 -8.89 4.44 11.51
C PHE A 94 -9.23 3.74 10.18
N PRO A 95 -9.66 4.48 9.15
CA PRO A 95 -10.27 3.90 7.94
C PRO A 95 -9.28 3.19 7.00
N THR A 96 -7.97 3.36 7.21
CA THR A 96 -6.95 2.70 6.40
C THR A 96 -6.77 1.26 6.84
N LEU A 97 -7.23 0.30 6.06
CA LEU A 97 -7.10 -1.13 6.37
C LEU A 97 -5.68 -1.66 6.11
N TYR A 98 -5.09 -1.28 4.98
CA TYR A 98 -3.74 -1.69 4.58
C TYR A 98 -2.79 -0.51 4.64
N TRP A 99 -1.85 -0.57 5.58
CA TRP A 99 -0.85 0.46 5.81
C TRP A 99 0.50 0.04 5.23
N LEU A 100 1.08 0.90 4.38
CA LEU A 100 2.41 0.68 3.83
C LEU A 100 3.47 1.00 4.91
N ALA A 101 4.07 -0.04 5.49
CA ALA A 101 5.08 0.08 6.53
C ALA A 101 6.48 0.30 5.95
N CYS A 102 6.84 -0.40 4.87
CA CYS A 102 8.17 -0.36 4.25
C CYS A 102 8.64 1.07 3.91
N PRO A 103 9.74 1.58 4.54
CA PRO A 103 10.22 2.95 4.32
C PRO A 103 10.65 3.20 2.87
N ALA A 104 11.31 2.23 2.23
CA ALA A 104 11.78 2.36 0.85
C ALA A 104 10.61 2.45 -0.14
N ALA A 105 9.58 1.61 0.03
CA ALA A 105 8.37 1.67 -0.79
C ALA A 105 7.61 2.98 -0.57
N ARG A 106 7.51 3.47 0.67
CA ARG A 106 6.90 4.78 0.97
C ARG A 106 7.61 5.92 0.23
N VAL A 107 8.93 5.93 0.24
CA VAL A 107 9.71 6.94 -0.50
C VAL A 107 9.48 6.81 -2.00
N ALA A 108 9.50 5.60 -2.55
CA ALA A 108 9.29 5.37 -3.98
C ALA A 108 7.90 5.83 -4.43
N VAL A 109 6.84 5.43 -3.72
CA VAL A 109 5.46 5.86 -4.01
C VAL A 109 5.29 7.37 -3.82
N GLY A 110 5.90 7.96 -2.77
CA GLY A 110 5.86 9.40 -2.53
C GLY A 110 6.47 10.22 -3.68
N ARG A 111 7.47 9.70 -4.39
CA ARG A 111 8.02 10.35 -5.59
C ARG A 111 7.01 10.40 -6.73
N LEU A 112 6.22 9.34 -6.92
CA LEU A 112 5.15 9.30 -7.92
C LEU A 112 4.05 10.32 -7.57
N GLU A 113 3.64 10.39 -6.30
CA GLU A 113 2.67 11.41 -5.85
C GLU A 113 3.20 12.83 -6.07
N ALA A 114 4.48 13.08 -5.73
CA ALA A 114 5.12 14.38 -5.98
C ALA A 114 5.24 14.73 -7.47
N ALA A 115 5.29 13.72 -8.35
CA ALA A 115 5.28 13.90 -9.80
C ALA A 115 3.86 14.05 -10.41
N GLY A 116 2.81 14.11 -9.57
CA GLY A 116 1.45 14.36 -10.04
C GLY A 116 0.66 13.13 -10.49
N TRP A 117 1.15 11.93 -10.24
CA TRP A 117 0.50 10.69 -10.66
C TRP A 117 -0.95 10.53 -10.17
N ASN A 118 -1.29 11.10 -9.02
CA ASN A 118 -2.66 11.08 -8.51
C ASN A 118 -3.65 11.71 -9.49
N ALA A 119 -3.32 12.87 -10.05
CA ALA A 119 -4.16 13.56 -11.03
C ALA A 119 -4.25 12.74 -12.32
N THR A 120 -3.10 12.37 -12.89
CA THR A 120 -3.03 11.61 -14.15
C THR A 120 -3.77 10.27 -14.05
N LEU A 121 -3.62 9.53 -12.95
CA LEU A 121 -4.34 8.26 -12.76
C LEU A 121 -5.84 8.47 -12.49
N SER A 122 -6.24 9.58 -11.88
CA SER A 122 -7.67 9.93 -11.76
C SER A 122 -8.30 10.18 -13.13
N GLU A 123 -7.61 10.93 -13.99
CA GLU A 123 -8.06 11.18 -15.37
C GLU A 123 -8.12 9.87 -16.16
N ARG A 124 -7.13 9.02 -16.00
CA ARG A 124 -7.07 7.71 -16.65
C ARG A 124 -8.22 6.79 -16.20
N VAL A 125 -8.51 6.73 -14.91
CA VAL A 125 -9.66 5.98 -14.38
C VAL A 125 -10.97 6.52 -14.97
N ALA A 126 -11.12 7.84 -15.09
CA ALA A 126 -12.31 8.45 -15.68
C ALA A 126 -12.44 8.16 -17.19
N ALA A 127 -11.32 8.05 -17.91
CA ALA A 127 -11.30 7.86 -19.36
C ALA A 127 -11.41 6.38 -19.80
N GLU A 128 -11.02 5.42 -18.95
CA GLU A 128 -10.98 3.98 -19.27
C GLU A 128 -12.11 3.22 -18.53
N PRO A 129 -13.27 2.92 -19.16
CA PRO A 129 -14.40 2.28 -18.47
C PRO A 129 -14.05 0.94 -17.80
N GLY A 130 -13.16 0.15 -18.40
CA GLY A 130 -12.69 -1.11 -17.82
C GLY A 130 -11.87 -0.92 -16.55
N LEU A 131 -10.99 0.10 -16.54
CA LEU A 131 -10.20 0.46 -15.36
C LEU A 131 -11.10 1.03 -14.27
N ALA A 132 -12.06 1.89 -14.64
CA ALA A 132 -13.03 2.45 -13.69
C ALA A 132 -13.86 1.37 -12.99
N ALA A 133 -14.39 0.41 -13.76
CA ALA A 133 -15.15 -0.71 -13.20
C ALA A 133 -14.31 -1.58 -12.27
N ALA A 134 -13.07 -1.90 -12.65
CA ALA A 134 -12.15 -2.68 -11.82
C ALA A 134 -11.74 -1.91 -10.54
N HIS A 135 -11.49 -0.61 -10.64
CA HIS A 135 -11.18 0.24 -9.49
C HIS A 135 -12.36 0.33 -8.52
N ALA A 136 -13.59 0.47 -9.02
CA ALA A 136 -14.79 0.45 -8.20
C ALA A 136 -14.99 -0.91 -7.50
N ALA A 137 -14.78 -2.03 -8.20
CA ALA A 137 -14.86 -3.36 -7.63
C ALA A 137 -13.80 -3.60 -6.54
N ALA A 138 -12.56 -3.16 -6.76
CA ALA A 138 -11.50 -3.21 -5.76
C ALA A 138 -11.86 -2.40 -4.49
N HIS A 139 -12.49 -1.25 -4.66
CA HIS A 139 -12.96 -0.43 -3.55
C HIS A 139 -14.06 -1.13 -2.74
N VAL A 140 -15.04 -1.74 -3.40
CA VAL A 140 -16.10 -2.54 -2.74
C VAL A 140 -15.47 -3.70 -1.94
N SER A 141 -14.54 -4.43 -2.53
CA SER A 141 -13.82 -5.52 -1.84
C SER A 141 -13.05 -5.02 -0.62
N TYR A 142 -12.36 -3.88 -0.74
CA TYR A 142 -11.64 -3.26 0.38
C TYR A 142 -12.58 -2.92 1.55
N LEU A 143 -13.73 -2.29 1.25
CA LEU A 143 -14.72 -1.94 2.27
C LEU A 143 -15.29 -3.19 2.95
N ALA A 144 -15.62 -4.23 2.18
CA ALA A 144 -16.11 -5.49 2.71
C ALA A 144 -15.08 -6.17 3.64
N GLN A 145 -13.79 -6.14 3.29
CA GLN A 145 -12.70 -6.65 4.14
C GLN A 145 -12.52 -5.84 5.43
N ARG A 146 -12.63 -4.51 5.34
CA ARG A 146 -12.59 -3.63 6.51
C ARG A 146 -13.78 -3.90 7.44
N ASP A 147 -14.98 -3.98 6.88
CA ASP A 147 -16.21 -4.12 7.65
C ASP A 147 -16.37 -5.52 8.27
N ALA A 148 -15.67 -6.51 7.75
CA ALA A 148 -15.52 -7.82 8.39
C ALA A 148 -14.75 -7.74 9.74
N LEU A 149 -13.96 -6.67 9.96
CA LEU A 149 -13.29 -6.39 11.23
C LEU A 149 -14.14 -5.47 12.12
N ALA A 150 -14.55 -4.33 11.58
CA ALA A 150 -15.47 -3.39 12.22
C ALA A 150 -16.03 -2.40 11.20
N HIS A 151 -17.35 -2.19 11.25
CA HIS A 151 -18.01 -1.18 10.44
C HIS A 151 -17.73 0.23 10.97
N LEU A 152 -17.37 1.15 10.06
CA LEU A 152 -17.12 2.55 10.43
C LEU A 152 -18.31 3.42 10.07
N PRO A 153 -18.77 4.28 11.00
CA PRO A 153 -19.85 5.23 10.73
C PRO A 153 -19.50 6.15 9.56
N GLY A 154 -20.47 6.39 8.67
CA GLY A 154 -20.30 7.26 7.50
C GLY A 154 -19.53 6.64 6.34
N ASP A 155 -19.15 5.37 6.44
CA ASP A 155 -18.51 4.57 5.41
C ASP A 155 -17.34 5.27 4.67
N PRO A 156 -16.30 5.71 5.41
CA PRO A 156 -15.19 6.43 4.81
C PRO A 156 -14.42 5.53 3.84
N GLY A 157 -14.33 5.95 2.58
CA GLY A 157 -13.56 5.25 1.55
C GLY A 157 -12.05 5.35 1.77
N VAL A 158 -11.30 4.54 1.03
CA VAL A 158 -9.82 4.49 1.08
C VAL A 158 -9.21 5.08 -0.17
N GLY A 159 -8.07 5.75 -0.03
CA GLY A 159 -7.24 6.20 -1.15
C GLY A 159 -7.91 7.13 -2.16
N GLY A 160 -9.12 7.51 -1.90
CA GLY A 160 -10.07 8.22 -2.77
C GLY A 160 -11.37 7.41 -2.89
N LEU A 161 -12.43 8.08 -3.31
CA LEU A 161 -13.68 7.43 -3.69
C LEU A 161 -13.51 6.75 -5.07
N PRO A 162 -14.40 5.82 -5.48
CA PRO A 162 -14.23 5.05 -6.71
C PRO A 162 -13.92 5.85 -7.98
N GLY A 163 -14.31 7.10 -8.06
CA GLY A 163 -14.03 7.97 -9.20
C GLY A 163 -12.77 8.83 -9.09
N ARG A 164 -11.95 8.66 -8.05
CA ARG A 164 -10.81 9.54 -7.79
C ARG A 164 -9.66 8.82 -7.11
N VAL A 165 -8.45 9.00 -7.61
CA VAL A 165 -7.20 8.52 -7.00
C VAL A 165 -6.66 9.59 -6.06
N LYS A 166 -6.73 9.37 -4.73
CA LYS A 166 -6.33 10.35 -3.72
C LYS A 166 -4.97 10.01 -3.08
N CYS A 167 -4.69 8.73 -2.84
CA CYS A 167 -3.50 8.29 -2.14
C CYS A 167 -2.92 7.03 -2.79
N LEU A 168 -1.77 7.14 -3.44
CA LEU A 168 -1.10 6.01 -4.08
C LEU A 168 -0.54 5.02 -3.06
N HIS A 169 -0.14 5.48 -1.86
CA HIS A 169 0.34 4.61 -0.79
C HIS A 169 -0.72 3.58 -0.37
N ALA A 170 -1.98 4.03 -0.22
CA ALA A 170 -3.07 3.15 0.18
C ALA A 170 -3.42 2.13 -0.93
N LEU A 171 -3.45 2.58 -2.19
CA LEU A 171 -3.77 1.71 -3.33
C LEU A 171 -2.62 0.72 -3.62
N TYR A 172 -1.37 1.17 -3.52
CA TYR A 172 -0.20 0.28 -3.61
C TYR A 172 -0.20 -0.76 -2.48
N ALA A 173 -0.47 -0.34 -1.23
CA ALA A 173 -0.56 -1.26 -0.10
C ALA A 173 -1.69 -2.29 -0.29
N HIS A 174 -2.87 -1.86 -0.78
CA HIS A 174 -3.97 -2.75 -1.11
C HIS A 174 -3.56 -3.77 -2.19
N GLN A 175 -2.91 -3.32 -3.26
CA GLN A 175 -2.39 -4.22 -4.30
C GLN A 175 -1.35 -5.21 -3.75
N ALA A 176 -0.40 -4.75 -2.95
CA ALA A 176 0.64 -5.60 -2.38
C ALA A 176 0.07 -6.65 -1.41
N ALA A 177 -0.98 -6.30 -0.67
CA ALA A 177 -1.66 -7.21 0.25
C ALA A 177 -2.52 -8.26 -0.48
N THR A 178 -3.34 -7.83 -1.45
CA THR A 178 -4.43 -8.63 -2.02
C THR A 178 -4.24 -9.02 -3.49
N GLY A 179 -3.39 -8.30 -4.23
CA GLY A 179 -3.30 -8.45 -5.68
C GLY A 179 -4.47 -7.87 -6.48
N ALA A 180 -5.44 -7.22 -5.81
CA ALA A 180 -6.74 -6.86 -6.41
C ALA A 180 -6.87 -5.39 -6.84
N ASP A 181 -5.97 -4.48 -6.44
CA ASP A 181 -6.09 -3.07 -6.75
C ASP A 181 -5.50 -2.73 -8.13
N PRO A 182 -6.32 -2.31 -9.13
CA PRO A 182 -5.81 -2.06 -10.49
C PRO A 182 -4.93 -0.81 -10.57
N VAL A 183 -5.21 0.23 -9.79
CA VAL A 183 -4.38 1.44 -9.72
C VAL A 183 -3.09 1.14 -8.98
N GLY A 184 -3.17 0.43 -7.85
CA GLY A 184 -2.00 -0.07 -7.12
C GLY A 184 -1.11 -0.94 -8.00
N ARG A 185 -1.68 -1.74 -8.92
CA ARG A 185 -0.93 -2.53 -9.91
C ARG A 185 -0.18 -1.67 -10.92
N ILE A 186 -0.75 -0.54 -11.37
CA ILE A 186 -0.04 0.41 -12.22
C ILE A 186 1.12 1.04 -11.43
N VAL A 187 0.88 1.42 -10.17
CA VAL A 187 1.92 1.96 -9.29
C VAL A 187 3.04 0.93 -9.06
N SER A 188 2.71 -0.34 -8.84
CA SER A 188 3.71 -1.38 -8.61
C SER A 188 4.64 -1.59 -9.82
N GLN A 189 4.16 -1.43 -11.05
CA GLN A 189 5.01 -1.52 -12.24
C GLN A 189 6.11 -0.43 -12.30
N ALA A 190 5.88 0.71 -11.62
CA ALA A 190 6.86 1.78 -11.54
C ALA A 190 7.76 1.70 -10.31
N VAL A 191 7.34 0.96 -9.28
CA VAL A 191 8.01 0.90 -7.97
C VAL A 191 8.73 -0.42 -7.76
N ASP A 192 8.17 -1.53 -8.25
CA ASP A 192 8.70 -2.86 -7.98
C ASP A 192 9.69 -3.34 -9.08
N PRO A 193 10.75 -4.05 -8.69
CA PRO A 193 11.13 -4.31 -7.31
C PRO A 193 11.65 -3.04 -6.63
N VAL A 194 11.18 -2.78 -5.40
CA VAL A 194 11.66 -1.62 -4.64
C VAL A 194 13.18 -1.68 -4.51
N ASP A 195 13.84 -0.59 -4.89
CA ASP A 195 15.30 -0.48 -4.80
C ASP A 195 15.73 -0.40 -3.33
N CYS A 196 16.25 -1.52 -2.84
CA CYS A 196 16.60 -1.75 -1.45
C CYS A 196 17.94 -2.48 -1.41
N PRO A 197 19.05 -1.82 -1.02
CA PRO A 197 20.37 -2.45 -0.96
C PRO A 197 20.50 -3.49 0.16
N GLY A 198 19.57 -3.45 1.14
CA GLY A 198 19.55 -4.34 2.30
C GLY A 198 18.26 -4.18 3.10
N PRO A 199 18.10 -4.92 4.22
CA PRO A 199 16.98 -4.75 5.12
C PRO A 199 16.98 -3.34 5.73
N CYS A 200 15.79 -2.72 5.84
CA CYS A 200 15.63 -1.35 6.37
C CYS A 200 15.84 -1.28 7.88
N VAL A 201 15.59 -2.38 8.59
CA VAL A 201 15.76 -2.57 10.02
C VAL A 201 16.43 -3.93 10.26
N ASP A 202 17.10 -4.10 11.39
CA ASP A 202 17.71 -5.37 11.74
C ASP A 202 16.63 -6.41 12.06
N PRO A 203 16.51 -7.50 11.30
CA PRO A 203 15.50 -8.52 11.56
C PRO A 203 15.74 -9.31 12.85
N GLY A 204 16.92 -9.16 13.48
CA GLY A 204 17.29 -9.78 14.74
C GLY A 204 17.20 -8.86 15.96
N ALA A 205 16.75 -7.63 15.80
CA ALA A 205 16.66 -6.64 16.88
C ALA A 205 15.42 -6.84 17.77
#